data_c3c28524a4535ff3f090dd6846af1a5c
#
_entry.id   c3c28524a4535ff3f090dd6846af1a5c
#
_cell.length_a   1.000
_cell.length_b   1.000
_cell.length_c   1.000
_cell.angle_alpha   90.00
_cell.angle_beta   90.00
_cell.angle_gamma   90.00
#
_symmetry.space_group_name_H-M   'P 1'
#
loop_
_entity.id
_entity.type
_entity.pdbx_description
1 polymer ?
#
loop_
_entity_poly.entity_id
_entity_poly.type
_entity_poly.pdbx_seq_one_letter_code
_entity_poly.pdbx_strand_id
1 'polypeptide(L)'
;PYQGIVHVMGPEQGVTLPGMTIVCGDSHTATHGAFGALAFGIGTSEVEHVLATQTLKQGRAKTMKIEVQGKAAPGITAKDIVLAI
;
A
#
# COMPACT_ATOMS: atom_id res chain seq x y z
N PRO A 1 -1.55 -21.77 10.74
CA PRO A 1 -2.71 -22.00 9.89
C PRO A 1 -3.33 -20.71 9.33
N TYR A 2 -2.99 -19.52 9.89
CA TYR A 2 -3.49 -18.21 9.43
C TYR A 2 -2.36 -17.39 8.81
N GLN A 3 -1.62 -17.98 7.88
CA GLN A 3 -0.55 -17.31 7.14
C GLN A 3 -1.06 -16.82 5.79
N GLY A 4 -0.48 -15.73 5.31
CA GLY A 4 -0.81 -15.17 4.03
C GLY A 4 0.03 -13.93 3.72
N ILE A 5 -0.14 -13.42 2.51
CA ILE A 5 0.46 -12.16 2.10
C ILE A 5 -0.17 -11.03 2.92
N VAL A 6 0.66 -10.16 3.49
CA VAL A 6 0.22 -9.07 4.38
C VAL A 6 -0.82 -8.16 3.72
N HIS A 7 -0.73 -7.95 2.40
CA HIS A 7 -1.65 -7.10 1.64
C HIS A 7 -3.07 -7.69 1.52
N VAL A 8 -3.22 -8.98 1.77
CA VAL A 8 -4.50 -9.68 1.80
C VAL A 8 -4.94 -9.91 3.25
N MET A 9 -4.09 -10.59 4.03
CA MET A 9 -4.45 -10.94 5.41
C MET A 9 -4.61 -9.72 6.34
N GLY A 10 -3.83 -8.67 6.11
CA GLY A 10 -3.92 -7.45 6.93
C GLY A 10 -5.32 -6.84 6.90
N PRO A 11 -5.87 -6.53 5.71
CA PRO A 11 -7.25 -6.05 5.59
C PRO A 11 -8.30 -7.07 6.04
N GLU A 12 -8.18 -8.32 5.61
CA GLU A 12 -9.18 -9.35 5.90
C GLU A 12 -9.32 -9.67 7.40
N GLN A 13 -8.21 -9.59 8.12
CA GLN A 13 -8.22 -9.82 9.58
C GLN A 13 -8.40 -8.53 10.40
N GLY A 14 -8.67 -7.41 9.75
CA GLY A 14 -8.86 -6.12 10.41
C GLY A 14 -7.60 -5.54 11.06
N VAL A 15 -6.43 -5.96 10.61
CA VAL A 15 -5.14 -5.41 11.08
C VAL A 15 -4.82 -4.10 10.36
N THR A 16 -5.17 -4.01 9.08
CA THR A 16 -5.03 -2.77 8.29
C THR A 16 -6.27 -1.90 8.47
N LEU A 17 -6.12 -0.75 9.11
CA LEU A 17 -7.21 0.17 9.42
C LEU A 17 -6.92 1.58 8.89
N PRO A 18 -7.97 2.37 8.62
CA PRO A 18 -7.81 3.79 8.27
C PRO A 18 -7.00 4.56 9.32
N GLY A 19 -6.14 5.46 8.87
CA GLY A 19 -5.31 6.29 9.73
C GLY A 19 -4.04 5.62 10.27
N MET A 20 -3.84 4.33 10.00
CA MET A 20 -2.59 3.64 10.38
C MET A 20 -1.45 4.01 9.45
N THR A 21 -0.23 3.97 9.98
CA THR A 21 1.00 3.99 9.18
C THR A 21 1.53 2.57 9.06
N ILE A 22 1.78 2.12 7.83
CA ILE A 22 2.22 0.76 7.52
C ILE A 22 3.49 0.84 6.68
N VAL A 23 4.52 0.12 7.09
CA VAL A 23 5.73 -0.08 6.30
C VAL A 23 6.06 -1.56 6.20
N CYS A 24 6.55 -1.98 5.06
CA CYS A 24 6.88 -3.37 4.79
C CYS A 24 7.97 -3.43 3.71
N GLY A 25 8.78 -4.47 3.73
CA GLY A 25 9.82 -4.73 2.72
C GLY A 25 9.29 -5.21 1.37
N ASP A 26 8.03 -4.97 1.07
CA ASP A 26 7.36 -5.34 -0.18
C ASP A 26 6.95 -4.08 -0.96
N SER A 27 7.24 -4.05 -2.25
CA SER A 27 6.97 -2.90 -3.13
C SER A 27 5.48 -2.60 -3.32
N HIS A 28 4.59 -3.56 -3.05
CA HIS A 28 3.14 -3.39 -3.15
C HIS A 28 2.47 -2.87 -1.88
N THR A 29 3.24 -2.53 -0.86
CA THR A 29 2.72 -2.05 0.44
C THR A 29 1.83 -0.83 0.32
N ALA A 30 2.09 0.05 -0.66
CA ALA A 30 1.26 1.22 -0.92
C ALA A 30 -0.22 0.89 -1.20
N THR A 31 -0.55 -0.35 -1.58
CA THR A 31 -1.94 -0.80 -1.79
C THR A 31 -2.81 -0.69 -0.53
N HIS A 32 -2.22 -0.74 0.67
CA HIS A 32 -2.95 -0.49 1.92
C HIS A 32 -3.54 0.92 2.00
N GLY A 33 -3.08 1.85 1.16
CA GLY A 33 -3.66 3.18 1.00
C GLY A 33 -5.12 3.16 0.57
N ALA A 34 -5.55 2.11 -0.15
CA ALA A 34 -6.95 1.90 -0.52
C ALA A 34 -7.88 1.73 0.70
N PHE A 35 -7.33 1.33 1.84
CA PHE A 35 -8.04 1.19 3.12
C PHE A 35 -7.84 2.40 4.05
N GLY A 36 -7.31 3.50 3.53
CA GLY A 36 -7.09 4.72 4.29
C GLY A 36 -5.84 4.71 5.19
N ALA A 37 -4.93 3.77 4.99
CA ALA A 37 -3.64 3.74 5.68
C ALA A 37 -2.59 4.58 4.93
N LEU A 38 -1.64 5.15 5.65
CA LEU A 38 -0.43 5.73 5.08
C LEU A 38 0.63 4.63 4.96
N ALA A 39 0.84 4.10 3.76
CA ALA A 39 1.61 2.88 3.57
C ALA A 39 2.77 3.06 2.58
N PHE A 40 3.94 2.52 2.95
CA PHE A 40 5.17 2.60 2.17
C PHE A 40 5.86 1.24 2.05
N GLY A 41 6.25 0.88 0.82
CA GLY A 41 7.24 -0.16 0.57
C GLY A 41 8.64 0.40 0.81
N ILE A 42 9.43 -0.26 1.65
CA ILE A 42 10.75 0.19 2.06
C ILE A 42 11.82 -0.87 1.83
N GLY A 43 13.07 -0.44 1.68
CA GLY A 43 14.21 -1.34 1.51
C GLY A 43 14.63 -2.02 2.82
N THR A 44 15.48 -3.03 2.70
CA THR A 44 15.93 -3.84 3.86
C THR A 44 16.61 -3.02 4.94
N SER A 45 17.46 -2.05 4.58
CA SER A 45 18.11 -1.15 5.53
C SER A 45 17.13 -0.23 6.25
N GLU A 46 16.08 0.18 5.57
CA GLU A 46 14.99 0.97 6.19
C GLU A 46 14.13 0.12 7.11
N VAL A 47 13.91 -1.16 6.77
CA VAL A 47 13.24 -2.11 7.67
C VAL A 47 14.02 -2.26 8.98
N GLU A 48 15.35 -2.44 8.89
CA GLU A 48 16.23 -2.49 10.06
C GLU A 48 16.08 -1.23 10.92
N HIS A 49 16.13 -0.06 10.29
CA HIS A 49 15.97 1.23 10.98
C HIS A 49 14.61 1.34 11.70
N VAL A 50 13.52 0.96 11.03
CA VAL A 50 12.18 0.99 11.62
C VAL A 50 12.05 0.01 12.78
N LEU A 51 12.59 -1.19 12.66
CA LEU A 51 12.56 -2.17 13.75
C LEU A 51 13.35 -1.69 14.97
N ALA A 52 14.44 -0.96 14.74
CA ALA A 52 15.26 -0.43 15.83
C ALA A 52 14.69 0.83 16.48
N THR A 53 14.08 1.73 15.71
CA THR A 53 13.73 3.07 16.15
C THR A 53 12.23 3.42 16.07
N GLN A 54 11.43 2.59 15.44
CA GLN A 54 10.01 2.86 15.12
C GLN A 54 9.80 4.17 14.34
N THR A 55 10.81 4.58 13.60
CA THR A 55 10.79 5.80 12.80
C THR A 55 11.25 5.55 11.38
N LEU A 56 10.76 6.33 10.44
CA LEU A 56 11.18 6.33 9.05
C LEU A 56 11.28 7.77 8.55
N LYS A 57 12.43 8.13 7.96
CA LYS A 57 12.59 9.43 7.30
C LYS A 57 12.06 9.34 5.89
N GLN A 58 10.97 10.04 5.61
CA GLN A 58 10.37 10.14 4.29
C GLN A 58 10.31 11.59 3.81
N GLY A 59 10.66 11.81 2.54
CA GLY A 59 10.38 13.07 1.88
C GLY A 59 8.86 13.28 1.73
N ARG A 60 8.41 14.51 1.89
CA ARG A 60 6.99 14.82 1.67
C ARG A 60 6.63 14.57 0.21
N ALA A 61 5.70 13.66 -0.03
CA ALA A 61 5.18 13.41 -1.37
C ALA A 61 4.38 14.60 -1.90
N LYS A 62 4.49 14.85 -3.20
CA LYS A 62 3.61 15.79 -3.89
C LYS A 62 2.25 15.14 -4.11
N THR A 63 1.20 15.95 -4.15
CA THR A 63 -0.16 15.49 -4.47
C THR A 63 -0.30 15.30 -5.98
N MET A 64 -0.80 14.15 -6.39
CA MET A 64 -1.15 13.84 -7.77
C MET A 64 -2.60 13.31 -7.81
N LYS A 65 -3.43 13.90 -8.65
CA LYS A 65 -4.78 13.38 -8.92
C LYS A 65 -4.74 12.57 -10.22
N ILE A 66 -5.24 11.35 -10.18
CA ILE A 66 -5.48 10.53 -11.37
C ILE A 66 -6.99 10.34 -11.47
N GLU A 67 -7.56 10.74 -12.60
CA GLU A 67 -8.99 10.66 -12.85
C GLU A 67 -9.25 9.74 -14.05
N VAL A 68 -9.89 8.62 -13.80
CA VAL A 68 -10.30 7.71 -14.85
C VAL A 68 -11.65 8.14 -15.39
N GLN A 69 -11.70 8.56 -16.66
CA GLN A 69 -12.90 9.03 -17.32
C GLN A 69 -13.43 7.99 -18.30
N GLY A 70 -14.74 7.93 -18.45
CA GLY A 70 -15.42 7.02 -19.36
C GLY A 70 -15.89 5.73 -18.69
N LYS A 71 -16.18 4.74 -19.52
CA LYS A 71 -16.69 3.43 -19.10
C LYS A 71 -15.72 2.35 -19.53
N ALA A 72 -15.32 1.49 -18.61
CA ALA A 72 -14.46 0.36 -18.92
C ALA A 72 -15.17 -0.61 -19.90
N ALA A 73 -14.42 -1.10 -20.88
CA ALA A 73 -14.92 -2.15 -21.76
C ALA A 73 -15.16 -3.46 -20.98
N PRO A 74 -16.05 -4.35 -21.48
CA PRO A 74 -16.24 -5.66 -20.86
C PRO A 74 -14.91 -6.41 -20.72
N GLY A 75 -14.67 -6.98 -19.53
CA GLY A 75 -13.45 -7.73 -19.22
C GLY A 75 -12.29 -6.88 -18.66
N ILE A 76 -12.38 -5.56 -18.65
CA ILE A 76 -11.40 -4.69 -18.02
C ILE A 76 -11.65 -4.62 -16.51
N THR A 77 -10.63 -4.94 -15.74
CA THR A 77 -10.65 -4.93 -14.27
C THR A 77 -9.95 -3.71 -13.69
N ALA A 78 -10.12 -3.46 -12.40
CA ALA A 78 -9.39 -2.41 -11.70
C ALA A 78 -7.86 -2.60 -11.79
N LYS A 79 -7.40 -3.85 -11.83
CA LYS A 79 -5.97 -4.16 -12.00
C LYS A 79 -5.43 -3.68 -13.34
N ASP A 80 -6.19 -3.86 -14.42
CA ASP A 80 -5.78 -3.40 -15.75
C ASP A 80 -5.62 -1.88 -15.76
N ILE A 81 -6.55 -1.16 -15.12
CA ILE A 81 -6.51 0.30 -15.00
C ILE A 81 -5.29 0.75 -14.20
N VAL A 82 -5.04 0.15 -13.04
CA VAL A 82 -3.90 0.51 -12.19
C VAL A 82 -2.57 0.24 -12.87
N LEU A 83 -2.46 -0.86 -13.63
CA LEU A 83 -1.23 -1.20 -14.36
C LEU A 83 -1.00 -0.31 -15.60
N ALA A 84 -2.01 0.40 -16.08
CA ALA A 84 -1.89 1.33 -17.19
C ALA A 84 -1.44 2.75 -16.77
N ILE A 85 -1.47 3.04 -15.47
CA ILE A 85 -1.03 4.31 -14.86
C ILE A 85 0.48 4.31 -14.61
#